data_9f9377699483a8b40e3a789eab76c24f
#
_entry.id   9f9377699483a8b40e3a789eab76c24f
#
_cell.length_a   1.000
_cell.length_b   1.000
_cell.length_c   1.000
_cell.angle_alpha   90.00
_cell.angle_beta   90.00
_cell.angle_gamma   90.00
#
_symmetry.space_group_name_H-M   'P 1'
#
loop_
_entity.id
_entity.type
_entity.pdbx_description
1 polymer ?
#
loop_
_entity_poly.entity_id
_entity_poly.type
_entity_poly.pdbx_seq_one_letter_code
_entity_poly.pdbx_strand_id
1 'polypeptide(L)'
;MSDICNKVNKYVKDIADLVENGEIDPIKAFLVLKEIENRSKEYKKKIEDIALEEVSKYGREGTNIDGYKVNIKKSAGRWDFNHIEEIVDLENKLKALKDKHKGSYHQSQNNLTSIGEGGEVVDPAKFKEGRDIIIVSKK
;
A
#
# COMPACT_ATOMS: atom_id res chain seq x y z
N MET A 1 0.62 7.91 -28.48
CA MET A 1 0.77 7.28 -27.15
C MET A 1 0.57 5.76 -27.16
N SER A 2 -0.37 5.23 -27.94
CA SER A 2 -0.62 3.77 -28.05
C SER A 2 0.63 2.96 -28.41
N ASP A 3 1.49 3.46 -29.31
CA ASP A 3 2.71 2.75 -29.74
C ASP A 3 3.74 2.60 -28.61
N ILE A 4 3.93 3.64 -27.78
CA ILE A 4 4.84 3.58 -26.61
C ILE A 4 4.29 2.60 -25.57
N CYS A 5 3.00 2.68 -25.25
CA CYS A 5 2.36 1.76 -24.32
C CYS A 5 2.44 0.32 -24.79
N ASN A 6 2.23 0.08 -26.09
CA ASN A 6 2.33 -1.26 -26.68
C ASN A 6 3.75 -1.83 -26.59
N LYS A 7 4.79 -0.99 -26.83
CA LYS A 7 6.19 -1.41 -26.67
C LYS A 7 6.52 -1.78 -25.22
N VAL A 8 6.08 -0.96 -24.26
CA VAL A 8 6.32 -1.24 -22.83
C VAL A 8 5.58 -2.51 -22.40
N ASN A 9 4.29 -2.63 -22.77
CA ASN A 9 3.50 -3.83 -22.46
C ASN A 9 4.11 -5.09 -23.06
N LYS A 10 4.57 -5.02 -24.31
CA LYS A 10 5.26 -6.14 -24.96
C LYS A 10 6.51 -6.52 -24.18
N TYR A 11 7.35 -5.56 -23.82
CA TYR A 11 8.58 -5.82 -23.06
C TYR A 11 8.33 -6.49 -21.71
N VAL A 12 7.32 -5.99 -20.95
CA VAL A 12 6.96 -6.57 -19.65
C VAL A 12 6.40 -7.99 -19.83
N LYS A 13 5.59 -8.21 -20.88
CA LYS A 13 5.07 -9.54 -21.20
C LYS A 13 6.18 -10.50 -21.59
N ASP A 14 7.11 -10.09 -22.46
CA ASP A 14 8.23 -10.92 -22.90
C ASP A 14 9.07 -11.42 -21.68
N ILE A 15 9.27 -10.58 -20.66
CA ILE A 15 9.93 -11.00 -19.40
C ILE A 15 9.14 -12.12 -18.71
N ALA A 16 7.82 -12.00 -18.61
CA ALA A 16 6.98 -13.00 -17.96
C ALA A 16 7.00 -14.32 -18.76
N ASP A 17 6.88 -14.25 -20.09
CA ASP A 17 6.92 -15.43 -20.98
C ASP A 17 8.27 -16.17 -20.87
N LEU A 18 9.39 -15.44 -20.77
CA LEU A 18 10.74 -16.05 -20.57
C LEU A 18 10.87 -16.76 -19.21
N VAL A 19 10.21 -16.26 -18.17
CA VAL A 19 10.16 -16.96 -16.86
C VAL A 19 9.34 -18.24 -16.95
N GLU A 20 8.15 -18.17 -17.58
CA GLU A 20 7.26 -19.33 -17.73
C GLU A 20 7.91 -20.43 -18.56
N ASN A 21 8.74 -20.06 -19.56
CA ASN A 21 9.51 -21.00 -20.37
C ASN A 21 10.78 -21.54 -19.70
N GLY A 22 11.11 -21.03 -18.50
CA GLY A 22 12.33 -21.43 -17.78
C GLY A 22 13.64 -20.87 -18.36
N GLU A 23 13.55 -19.83 -19.22
CA GLU A 23 14.70 -19.23 -19.90
C GLU A 23 15.45 -18.22 -19.03
N ILE A 24 14.77 -17.61 -18.04
CA ILE A 24 15.39 -16.68 -17.09
C ILE A 24 14.99 -17.02 -15.66
N ASP A 25 15.86 -16.63 -14.72
CA ASP A 25 15.65 -16.78 -13.28
C ASP A 25 14.45 -15.93 -12.81
N PRO A 26 13.42 -16.56 -12.18
CA PRO A 26 12.23 -15.84 -11.70
C PRO A 26 12.55 -14.70 -10.72
N ILE A 27 13.56 -14.86 -9.86
CA ILE A 27 13.96 -13.85 -8.89
C ILE A 27 14.54 -12.62 -9.61
N LYS A 28 15.42 -12.86 -10.61
CA LYS A 28 16.00 -11.76 -11.41
C LYS A 28 14.92 -11.03 -12.20
N ALA A 29 13.99 -11.76 -12.83
CA ALA A 29 12.87 -11.17 -13.55
C ALA A 29 12.00 -10.31 -12.62
N PHE A 30 11.67 -10.81 -11.42
CA PHE A 30 10.92 -10.05 -10.41
C PHE A 30 11.64 -8.75 -10.02
N LEU A 31 12.97 -8.79 -9.82
CA LEU A 31 13.76 -7.59 -9.49
C LEU A 31 13.74 -6.56 -10.63
N VAL A 32 13.84 -6.99 -11.89
CA VAL A 32 13.74 -6.10 -13.05
C VAL A 32 12.37 -5.43 -13.10
N LEU A 33 11.28 -6.19 -12.95
CA LEU A 33 9.93 -5.63 -12.95
C LEU A 33 9.71 -4.66 -11.78
N LYS A 34 10.26 -4.97 -10.61
CA LYS A 34 10.21 -4.08 -9.44
C LYS A 34 10.96 -2.78 -9.66
N GLU A 35 12.12 -2.83 -10.32
CA GLU A 35 12.87 -1.61 -10.67
C GLU A 35 12.12 -0.77 -11.71
N ILE A 36 11.49 -1.38 -12.70
CA ILE A 36 10.62 -0.68 -13.67
C ILE A 36 9.46 0.03 -12.94
N GLU A 37 8.79 -0.65 -12.01
CA GLU A 37 7.71 -0.07 -11.19
C GLU A 37 8.20 1.16 -10.41
N ASN A 38 9.34 1.04 -9.74
CA ASN A 38 9.90 2.11 -8.92
C ASN A 38 10.28 3.33 -9.77
N ARG A 39 10.97 3.10 -10.91
CA ARG A 39 11.34 4.18 -11.83
C ARG A 39 10.12 4.84 -12.44
N SER A 40 9.12 4.06 -12.82
CA SER A 40 7.86 4.59 -13.36
C SER A 40 7.17 5.51 -12.35
N LYS A 41 7.13 5.13 -11.07
CA LYS A 41 6.60 5.98 -10.00
C LYS A 41 7.39 7.28 -9.83
N GLU A 42 8.73 7.19 -9.86
CA GLU A 42 9.61 8.36 -9.75
C GLU A 42 9.38 9.35 -10.89
N TYR A 43 9.42 8.87 -12.13
CA TYR A 43 9.23 9.73 -13.30
C TYR A 43 7.80 10.27 -13.39
N LYS A 44 6.79 9.46 -13.05
CA LYS A 44 5.41 9.95 -12.94
C LYS A 44 5.33 11.14 -11.99
N LYS A 45 5.95 11.04 -10.81
CA LYS A 45 5.97 12.15 -9.84
C LYS A 45 6.67 13.40 -10.39
N LYS A 46 7.75 13.24 -11.18
CA LYS A 46 8.46 14.38 -11.79
C LYS A 46 7.61 15.14 -12.81
N ILE A 47 6.71 14.46 -13.52
CA ILE A 47 5.85 15.09 -14.54
C ILE A 47 4.45 15.45 -14.01
N GLU A 48 4.11 15.08 -12.76
CA GLU A 48 2.77 15.19 -12.21
C GLU A 48 2.27 16.63 -12.20
N ASP A 49 3.11 17.58 -11.76
CA ASP A 49 2.76 19.00 -11.70
C ASP A 49 2.52 19.58 -13.09
N ILE A 50 3.36 19.22 -14.06
CA ILE A 50 3.21 19.66 -15.46
C ILE A 50 1.91 19.08 -16.05
N ALA A 51 1.65 17.80 -15.80
CA ALA A 51 0.42 17.16 -16.27
C ALA A 51 -0.83 17.77 -15.63
N LEU A 52 -0.75 18.12 -14.33
CA LEU A 52 -1.83 18.76 -13.59
C LEU A 52 -2.15 20.15 -14.18
N GLU A 53 -1.10 20.94 -14.49
CA GLU A 53 -1.25 22.24 -15.13
C GLU A 53 -1.94 22.11 -16.50
N GLU A 54 -1.51 21.15 -17.34
CA GLU A 54 -2.12 20.92 -18.64
C GLU A 54 -3.60 20.50 -18.51
N VAL A 55 -3.93 19.57 -17.62
CA VAL A 55 -5.32 19.13 -17.42
C VAL A 55 -6.20 20.25 -16.86
N SER A 56 -5.64 21.17 -16.07
CA SER A 56 -6.40 22.30 -15.50
C SER A 56 -7.00 23.24 -16.56
N LYS A 57 -6.39 23.30 -17.75
CA LYS A 57 -6.87 24.11 -18.88
C LYS A 57 -8.24 23.63 -19.41
N TYR A 58 -8.61 22.38 -19.15
CA TYR A 58 -9.88 21.80 -19.58
C TYR A 58 -11.00 21.93 -18.53
N GLY A 59 -10.76 22.64 -17.43
CA GLY A 59 -11.74 22.86 -16.38
C GLY A 59 -12.12 21.58 -15.61
N ARG A 60 -13.28 21.64 -14.92
CA ARG A 60 -13.73 20.52 -14.07
C ARG A 60 -14.19 19.30 -14.83
N GLU A 61 -14.66 19.46 -16.05
CA GLU A 61 -15.15 18.36 -16.89
C GLU A 61 -14.01 17.49 -17.43
N GLY A 62 -12.81 18.08 -17.52
CA GLY A 62 -11.62 17.41 -18.04
C GLY A 62 -11.67 17.22 -19.54
N THR A 63 -10.92 16.24 -20.05
CA THR A 63 -10.81 15.94 -21.46
C THR A 63 -10.67 14.44 -21.71
N ASN A 64 -10.84 14.01 -22.95
CA ASN A 64 -10.56 12.65 -23.39
C ASN A 64 -9.26 12.63 -24.19
N ILE A 65 -8.30 11.81 -23.76
CA ILE A 65 -7.01 11.64 -24.42
C ILE A 65 -6.78 10.14 -24.62
N ASP A 66 -6.63 9.72 -25.86
CA ASP A 66 -6.35 8.32 -26.24
C ASP A 66 -7.30 7.28 -25.60
N GLY A 67 -8.58 7.61 -25.49
CA GLY A 67 -9.60 6.73 -24.90
C GLY A 67 -9.71 6.81 -23.36
N TYR A 68 -8.90 7.63 -22.72
CA TYR A 68 -8.98 7.87 -21.28
C TYR A 68 -9.66 9.20 -20.98
N LYS A 69 -10.63 9.18 -20.05
CA LYS A 69 -11.18 10.42 -19.50
C LYS A 69 -10.24 10.92 -18.39
N VAL A 70 -9.71 12.12 -18.58
CA VAL A 70 -8.79 12.78 -17.65
C VAL A 70 -9.44 14.03 -17.07
N ASN A 71 -9.56 14.11 -15.75
CA ASN A 71 -10.11 15.27 -15.05
C ASN A 71 -9.37 15.49 -13.72
N ILE A 72 -9.49 16.70 -13.17
CA ILE A 72 -8.95 17.06 -11.87
C ILE A 72 -10.05 16.93 -10.82
N LYS A 73 -9.76 16.20 -9.77
CA LYS A 73 -10.58 16.11 -8.58
C LYS A 73 -9.77 16.45 -7.35
N LYS A 74 -10.27 17.34 -6.50
CA LYS A 74 -9.65 17.56 -5.19
C LYS A 74 -9.72 16.26 -4.40
N SER A 75 -8.59 15.87 -3.81
CA SER A 75 -8.59 14.80 -2.83
C SER A 75 -9.48 15.18 -1.64
N ALA A 76 -10.10 14.21 -1.02
CA ALA A 76 -10.83 14.46 0.22
C ALA A 76 -9.86 14.99 1.28
N GLY A 77 -10.27 16.08 1.94
CA GLY A 77 -9.55 16.58 3.11
C GLY A 77 -9.54 15.51 4.22
N ARG A 78 -8.61 15.64 5.14
CA ARG A 78 -8.55 14.81 6.35
C ARG A 78 -8.90 15.68 7.54
N TRP A 79 -9.74 15.15 8.41
CA TRP A 79 -9.99 15.76 9.70
C TRP A 79 -8.78 15.50 10.60
N ASP A 80 -8.29 16.54 11.27
CA ASP A 80 -7.25 16.43 12.28
C ASP A 80 -7.89 16.63 13.67
N PHE A 81 -7.88 15.60 14.47
CA PHE A 81 -8.42 15.57 15.83
C PHE A 81 -7.33 15.60 16.91
N ASN A 82 -6.05 15.68 16.54
CA ASN A 82 -4.92 15.59 17.48
C ASN A 82 -4.89 16.73 18.52
N HIS A 83 -5.60 17.81 18.27
CA HIS A 83 -5.72 18.94 19.21
C HIS A 83 -6.89 18.79 20.21
N ILE A 84 -7.69 17.73 20.09
CA ILE A 84 -8.83 17.46 20.97
C ILE A 84 -8.41 16.42 22.00
N GLU A 85 -8.11 16.86 23.22
CA GLU A 85 -7.57 16.01 24.31
C GLU A 85 -8.46 14.77 24.56
N GLU A 86 -9.79 14.95 24.59
CA GLU A 86 -10.72 13.85 24.82
C GLU A 86 -10.60 12.74 23.77
N ILE A 87 -10.39 13.08 22.50
CA ILE A 87 -10.21 12.10 21.42
C ILE A 87 -8.87 11.40 21.58
N VAL A 88 -7.81 12.14 21.84
CA VAL A 88 -6.46 11.58 22.06
C VAL A 88 -6.46 10.61 23.25
N ASP A 89 -7.12 10.97 24.36
CA ASP A 89 -7.25 10.11 25.51
C ASP A 89 -8.01 8.81 25.21
N LEU A 90 -9.10 8.90 24.46
CA LEU A 90 -9.87 7.72 24.04
C LEU A 90 -9.06 6.82 23.11
N GLU A 91 -8.31 7.40 22.18
CA GLU A 91 -7.41 6.63 21.29
C GLU A 91 -6.30 5.92 22.07
N ASN A 92 -5.70 6.59 23.06
CA ASN A 92 -4.70 6.00 23.95
C ASN A 92 -5.28 4.86 24.78
N LYS A 93 -6.46 5.03 25.37
CA LYS A 93 -7.18 3.97 26.10
C LYS A 93 -7.50 2.79 25.20
N LEU A 94 -7.99 3.05 23.97
CA LEU A 94 -8.27 2.01 22.99
C LEU A 94 -7.00 1.24 22.59
N LYS A 95 -5.89 1.96 22.40
CA LYS A 95 -4.58 1.35 22.10
C LYS A 95 -4.12 0.44 23.23
N ALA A 96 -4.14 0.93 24.47
CA ALA A 96 -3.77 0.15 25.65
C ALA A 96 -4.63 -1.11 25.81
N LEU A 97 -5.94 -1.00 25.58
CA LEU A 97 -6.86 -2.14 25.61
C LEU A 97 -6.54 -3.16 24.52
N LYS A 98 -6.29 -2.72 23.29
CA LYS A 98 -5.87 -3.60 22.20
C LYS A 98 -4.55 -4.31 22.51
N ASP A 99 -3.59 -3.62 23.10
CA ASP A 99 -2.29 -4.20 23.44
C ASP A 99 -2.40 -5.21 24.59
N LYS A 100 -3.30 -4.96 25.57
CA LYS A 100 -3.67 -5.93 26.61
C LYS A 100 -4.17 -7.26 26.00
N HIS A 101 -5.11 -7.20 25.04
CA HIS A 101 -5.66 -8.40 24.39
C HIS A 101 -4.67 -9.09 23.45
N LYS A 102 -3.76 -8.34 22.80
CA LYS A 102 -2.64 -8.93 22.03
C LYS A 102 -1.65 -9.65 22.95
N GLY A 103 -1.33 -9.05 24.09
CA GLY A 103 -0.50 -9.68 25.12
C GLY A 103 -1.11 -11.00 25.60
N SER A 104 -2.41 -11.03 25.86
CA SER A 104 -3.15 -12.25 26.20
C SER A 104 -3.06 -13.32 25.11
N TYR A 105 -3.13 -12.94 23.83
CA TYR A 105 -2.91 -13.87 22.71
C TYR A 105 -1.51 -14.50 22.77
N HIS A 106 -0.46 -13.72 22.96
CA HIS A 106 0.91 -14.26 23.07
C HIS A 106 1.10 -15.17 24.27
N GLN A 107 0.46 -14.88 25.40
CA GLN A 107 0.46 -15.77 26.56
C GLN A 107 -0.29 -17.08 26.30
N SER A 108 -1.43 -17.02 25.62
CA SER A 108 -2.19 -18.21 25.26
C SER A 108 -1.45 -19.18 24.33
N GLN A 109 -0.55 -18.68 23.47
CA GLN A 109 0.31 -19.51 22.64
C GLN A 109 1.29 -20.35 23.48
N ASN A 110 1.58 -19.92 24.72
CA ASN A 110 2.41 -20.64 25.69
C ASN A 110 1.57 -21.38 26.74
N ASN A 111 0.28 -21.62 26.49
CA ASN A 111 -0.68 -22.22 27.43
C ASN A 111 -0.83 -21.44 28.75
N LEU A 112 -0.59 -20.14 28.75
CA LEU A 112 -0.76 -19.26 29.91
C LEU A 112 -2.07 -18.47 29.78
N THR A 113 -2.74 -18.27 30.90
CA THR A 113 -3.94 -17.42 30.98
C THR A 113 -3.54 -16.03 31.44
N SER A 114 -3.92 -15.01 30.70
CA SER A 114 -3.70 -13.62 31.10
C SER A 114 -4.78 -13.18 32.10
N ILE A 115 -4.36 -12.60 33.20
CA ILE A 115 -5.25 -12.09 34.25
C ILE A 115 -5.06 -10.56 34.34
N GLY A 116 -6.17 -9.82 34.30
CA GLY A 116 -6.18 -8.39 34.45
C GLY A 116 -5.96 -7.93 35.88
N GLU A 117 -5.82 -6.63 36.10
CA GLU A 117 -5.56 -6.02 37.43
C GLU A 117 -6.70 -6.27 38.42
N GLY A 118 -7.93 -6.46 37.96
CA GLY A 118 -9.08 -6.81 38.77
C GLY A 118 -9.27 -8.31 38.97
N GLY A 119 -8.34 -9.17 38.56
CA GLY A 119 -8.43 -10.62 38.62
C GLY A 119 -9.30 -11.28 37.53
N GLU A 120 -9.80 -10.49 36.59
CA GLU A 120 -10.57 -10.99 35.46
C GLU A 120 -9.67 -11.69 34.41
N VAL A 121 -10.19 -12.73 33.78
CA VAL A 121 -9.51 -13.36 32.64
C VAL A 121 -9.58 -12.43 31.44
N VAL A 122 -8.42 -12.15 30.83
CA VAL A 122 -8.32 -11.33 29.62
C VAL A 122 -8.41 -12.22 28.40
N ASP A 123 -9.50 -12.08 27.63
CA ASP A 123 -9.68 -12.82 26.39
C ASP A 123 -8.58 -12.50 25.38
N PRO A 124 -8.00 -13.51 24.69
CA PRO A 124 -6.97 -13.27 23.68
C PRO A 124 -7.57 -12.66 22.41
N ALA A 125 -6.86 -11.73 21.79
CA ALA A 125 -7.20 -11.26 20.46
C ALA A 125 -7.07 -12.41 19.45
N LYS A 126 -7.91 -12.39 18.39
CA LYS A 126 -7.77 -13.34 17.27
C LYS A 126 -6.68 -12.82 16.33
N PHE A 127 -5.69 -13.66 16.06
CA PHE A 127 -4.66 -13.39 15.06
C PHE A 127 -5.05 -14.00 13.71
N LYS A 128 -4.94 -13.20 12.66
CA LYS A 128 -5.06 -13.68 11.26
C LYS A 128 -3.67 -13.61 10.65
N GLU A 129 -3.16 -14.75 10.24
CA GLU A 129 -1.88 -14.80 9.54
C GLU A 129 -1.92 -14.00 8.25
N GLY A 130 -0.83 -13.27 7.99
CA GLY A 130 -0.58 -12.62 6.72
C GLY A 130 -0.09 -13.63 5.68
N ARG A 131 -0.11 -13.24 4.42
CA ARG A 131 0.54 -13.99 3.34
C ARG A 131 2.01 -13.63 3.26
N ASP A 132 2.82 -14.54 2.76
CA ASP A 132 4.21 -14.27 2.43
C ASP A 132 4.30 -13.23 1.30
N ILE A 133 5.25 -12.33 1.44
CA ILE A 133 5.54 -11.27 0.46
C ILE A 133 7.03 -11.25 0.18
N ILE A 134 7.39 -10.90 -1.06
CA ILE A 134 8.79 -10.69 -1.43
C ILE A 134 9.18 -9.25 -1.08
N ILE A 135 10.20 -9.11 -0.21
CA ILE A 135 10.76 -7.81 0.16
C ILE A 135 12.06 -7.60 -0.61
N VAL A 136 12.16 -6.47 -1.31
CA VAL A 136 13.36 -6.05 -2.03
C VAL A 136 13.93 -4.82 -1.33
N SER A 137 15.16 -4.91 -0.82
CA SER A 137 15.92 -3.79 -0.24
C SER A 137 17.25 -3.61 -0.98
N LYS A 138 17.62 -2.35 -1.24
CA LYS A 138 18.97 -2.02 -1.74
C LYS A 138 19.96 -2.09 -0.56
N LYS A 139 21.09 -2.75 -0.81
CA LYS A 139 22.26 -2.67 0.10
C LYS A 139 22.99 -1.37 -0.10
#